data_66e15d1dc3c3a0d17eb149d95c927641
#
_entry.id   66e15d1dc3c3a0d17eb149d95c927641
#
_cell.length_a   1.000
_cell.length_b   1.000
_cell.length_c   1.000
_cell.angle_alpha   90.00
_cell.angle_beta   90.00
_cell.angle_gamma   90.00
#
_symmetry.space_group_name_H-M   'P 1'
#
loop_
_entity.id
_entity.type
_entity.pdbx_description
1 polymer ?
#
loop_
_entity_poly.entity_id
_entity_poly.type
_entity_poly.pdbx_seq_one_letter_code
_entity_poly.pdbx_strand_id
1 'polypeptide(L)'
;ELPFFPIVGFNFLWLPDEEMIREQAEMGLTLVTVYGDKELDWCGKYGLKAIVYRHHAINRYLHDADPEKLESDIADMVNAFKSHKAFYTLQFTDEPGKSVYDGYAKTFEAIKKAAPQTPVYTNFYPSWSLPIQHGYADYEEYVETFCQLFAKYPNQPFIYDNYRNKDTRLNPVERIASFLENLDTVARITGKHGISFWITVLGAQHDHFREPTAADLDFQVFSSLAYGAKGIGYFTTCSHQNLNFQGGPFNYLGDKTPTFYNMRELNYRVRMLAPVLNKLTFQGAYYSLTAEDEVDFNKFPMHKRLPGKQIESIKSDRGNCSFLVGELKDDQGDDWVIVVNLNMEEVAYFTATLLNEGKQLQHFNSYVGKLFPKNHVDPWLRPGQGKLYKVVEQ
;
A
#
# COMPACT_ATOMS: atom_id res chain seq x y z
N GLU A 1 -2.65 2.71 23.25
CA GLU A 1 -2.23 3.24 21.92
C GLU A 1 -2.26 2.14 20.89
N LEU A 2 -2.74 2.43 19.66
CA LEU A 2 -2.67 1.47 18.57
C LEU A 2 -1.23 1.38 18.06
N PRO A 3 -0.73 0.20 17.63
CA PRO A 3 0.59 0.07 17.06
C PRO A 3 0.69 0.86 15.76
N PHE A 4 1.89 1.34 15.45
CA PHE A 4 2.16 2.07 14.22
C PHE A 4 1.95 1.16 12.99
N PHE A 5 1.15 1.64 12.06
CA PHE A 5 1.00 1.10 10.70
C PHE A 5 1.16 2.27 9.74
N PRO A 6 2.07 2.19 8.75
CA PRO A 6 2.29 3.26 7.81
C PRO A 6 1.07 3.52 6.93
N ILE A 7 0.47 4.70 7.11
CA ILE A 7 -0.55 5.25 6.20
C ILE A 7 -0.01 6.59 5.76
N VAL A 8 0.52 6.63 4.53
CA VAL A 8 1.36 7.73 4.03
C VAL A 8 0.54 8.69 3.20
N GLY A 9 0.65 9.97 3.52
CA GLY A 9 0.15 11.05 2.67
C GLY A 9 1.29 11.75 1.92
N PHE A 10 1.19 11.78 0.60
CA PHE A 10 2.11 12.55 -0.22
C PHE A 10 1.60 13.98 -0.43
N ASN A 11 2.36 14.96 0.08
CA ASN A 11 2.16 16.38 -0.17
C ASN A 11 2.94 16.81 -1.42
N PHE A 12 2.58 16.24 -2.58
CA PHE A 12 3.29 16.46 -3.82
C PHE A 12 3.13 17.91 -4.29
N LEU A 13 4.25 18.62 -4.48
CA LEU A 13 4.34 20.02 -4.90
C LEU A 13 3.55 21.00 -4.01
N TRP A 14 3.12 20.60 -2.83
CA TRP A 14 2.41 21.43 -1.88
C TRP A 14 3.22 21.56 -0.59
N LEU A 15 3.48 22.82 -0.19
CA LEU A 15 4.05 23.10 1.11
C LEU A 15 2.91 23.13 2.13
N PRO A 16 2.75 22.09 2.95
CA PRO A 16 1.68 22.05 3.94
C PRO A 16 1.89 23.15 4.98
N ASP A 17 0.84 23.83 5.35
CA ASP A 17 0.80 24.65 6.56
C ASP A 17 0.44 23.80 7.78
N GLU A 18 0.42 24.42 8.95
CA GLU A 18 0.12 23.72 10.21
C GLU A 18 -1.31 23.15 10.22
N GLU A 19 -2.26 23.85 9.61
CA GLU A 19 -3.65 23.41 9.56
C GLU A 19 -3.80 22.17 8.68
N MET A 20 -3.17 22.14 7.54
CA MET A 20 -3.17 20.95 6.67
C MET A 20 -2.53 19.74 7.35
N ILE A 21 -1.41 19.91 8.07
CA ILE A 21 -0.80 18.81 8.85
C ILE A 21 -1.76 18.30 9.93
N ARG A 22 -2.46 19.20 10.64
CA ARG A 22 -3.50 18.82 11.60
C ARG A 22 -4.63 18.03 10.96
N GLU A 23 -5.11 18.49 9.82
CA GLU A 23 -6.19 17.81 9.09
C GLU A 23 -5.78 16.48 8.48
N GLN A 24 -4.54 16.34 8.05
CA GLN A 24 -3.98 15.06 7.63
C GLN A 24 -3.92 14.06 8.79
N ALA A 25 -3.61 14.51 10.00
CA ALA A 25 -3.73 13.67 11.21
C ALA A 25 -5.20 13.29 11.48
N GLU A 26 -6.14 14.23 11.32
CA GLU A 26 -7.58 13.98 11.44
C GLU A 26 -8.08 12.97 10.38
N MET A 27 -7.53 13.02 9.16
CA MET A 27 -7.82 12.05 8.09
C MET A 27 -7.30 10.64 8.41
N GLY A 28 -6.58 10.47 9.53
CA GLY A 28 -6.08 9.19 10.01
C GLY A 28 -4.76 8.75 9.38
N LEU A 29 -4.04 9.64 8.70
CA LEU A 29 -2.66 9.37 8.27
C LEU A 29 -1.77 9.16 9.50
N THR A 30 -0.70 8.41 9.34
CA THR A 30 0.32 8.17 10.37
C THR A 30 1.69 8.68 9.95
N LEU A 31 1.85 8.95 8.65
CA LEU A 31 3.10 9.34 8.03
C LEU A 31 2.81 10.32 6.88
N VAL A 32 3.55 11.42 6.79
CA VAL A 32 3.36 12.44 5.75
C VAL A 32 4.71 12.91 5.22
N THR A 33 4.73 13.35 3.94
CA THR A 33 5.92 13.97 3.37
C THR A 33 6.01 15.44 3.78
N VAL A 34 7.21 15.87 4.18
CA VAL A 34 7.50 17.25 4.63
C VAL A 34 8.85 17.73 4.10
N TYR A 35 9.13 19.01 4.21
CA TYR A 35 10.30 19.63 3.58
C TYR A 35 11.35 20.15 4.57
N GLY A 36 11.01 20.41 5.84
CA GLY A 36 11.94 20.96 6.81
C GLY A 36 11.51 20.84 8.27
N ASP A 37 12.25 21.54 9.14
CA ASP A 37 12.09 21.44 10.60
C ASP A 37 10.73 21.92 11.09
N LYS A 38 10.20 22.98 10.48
CA LYS A 38 8.92 23.58 10.88
C LYS A 38 7.76 22.58 10.70
N GLU A 39 7.71 21.88 9.59
CA GLU A 39 6.72 20.85 9.31
C GLU A 39 6.95 19.60 10.19
N LEU A 40 8.20 19.29 10.52
CA LEU A 40 8.53 18.23 11.49
C LEU A 40 7.97 18.54 12.88
N ASP A 41 8.10 19.79 13.36
CA ASP A 41 7.53 20.22 14.62
C ASP A 41 6.01 20.06 14.64
N TRP A 42 5.33 20.45 13.56
CA TRP A 42 3.89 20.25 13.43
C TRP A 42 3.50 18.77 13.39
N CYS A 43 4.23 17.93 12.65
CA CYS A 43 4.01 16.49 12.69
C CYS A 43 4.13 15.94 14.12
N GLY A 44 5.17 16.36 14.85
CA GLY A 44 5.35 15.98 16.26
C GLY A 44 4.24 16.45 17.19
N LYS A 45 3.68 17.63 16.93
CA LYS A 45 2.55 18.20 17.67
C LYS A 45 1.27 17.40 17.48
N TYR A 46 0.99 16.93 16.26
CA TYR A 46 -0.23 16.20 15.91
C TYR A 46 -0.08 14.68 15.89
N GLY A 47 1.04 14.15 16.37
CA GLY A 47 1.25 12.70 16.50
C GLY A 47 1.55 11.97 15.19
N LEU A 48 1.94 12.70 14.16
CA LEU A 48 2.39 12.14 12.88
C LEU A 48 3.89 11.85 12.91
N LYS A 49 4.30 10.89 12.09
CA LYS A 49 5.68 10.72 11.64
C LYS A 49 5.88 11.38 10.28
N ALA A 50 7.12 11.65 9.91
CA ALA A 50 7.45 12.41 8.73
C ALA A 50 8.52 11.73 7.85
N ILE A 51 8.26 11.76 6.54
CA ILE A 51 9.23 11.49 5.49
C ILE A 51 9.77 12.84 5.02
N VAL A 52 11.03 13.13 5.30
CA VAL A 52 11.63 14.39 4.87
C VAL A 52 12.05 14.30 3.41
N TYR A 53 11.46 15.15 2.57
CA TYR A 53 11.73 15.19 1.15
C TYR A 53 13.13 15.76 0.87
N ARG A 54 14.02 14.93 0.34
CA ARG A 54 15.40 15.31 -0.03
C ARG A 54 15.80 14.77 -1.41
N HIS A 55 14.81 14.38 -2.21
CA HIS A 55 14.98 13.77 -3.53
C HIS A 55 16.03 14.51 -4.38
N HIS A 56 15.88 15.82 -4.61
CA HIS A 56 16.82 16.57 -5.45
C HIS A 56 18.26 16.62 -4.89
N ALA A 57 18.39 16.71 -3.58
CA ALA A 57 19.71 16.75 -2.94
C ALA A 57 20.44 15.41 -3.02
N ILE A 58 19.67 14.30 -2.97
CA ILE A 58 20.22 12.95 -2.97
C ILE A 58 20.41 12.40 -4.39
N ASN A 59 19.51 12.72 -5.34
CA ASN A 59 19.57 12.21 -6.71
C ASN A 59 20.85 12.53 -7.46
N ARG A 60 21.55 13.60 -7.11
CA ARG A 60 22.85 13.91 -7.70
C ARG A 60 23.87 12.78 -7.53
N TYR A 61 23.75 11.97 -6.46
CA TYR A 61 24.66 10.85 -6.19
C TYR A 61 24.31 9.59 -6.98
N LEU A 62 23.17 9.54 -7.68
CA LEU A 62 22.81 8.41 -8.52
C LEU A 62 23.67 8.27 -9.77
N HIS A 63 24.22 9.39 -10.28
CA HIS A 63 24.97 9.43 -11.53
C HIS A 63 26.46 9.63 -11.33
N ASP A 64 26.87 10.46 -10.37
CA ASP A 64 28.28 10.84 -10.14
C ASP A 64 28.57 10.94 -8.63
N ALA A 65 28.80 9.81 -7.99
CA ALA A 65 29.14 9.79 -6.58
C ALA A 65 30.67 9.75 -6.39
N ASP A 66 31.25 10.87 -5.90
CA ASP A 66 32.47 10.81 -5.14
C ASP A 66 32.19 10.07 -3.84
N PRO A 67 32.76 8.85 -3.62
CA PRO A 67 32.38 8.04 -2.47
C PRO A 67 32.66 8.68 -1.11
N GLU A 68 33.77 9.44 -0.99
CA GLU A 68 34.12 10.09 0.27
C GLU A 68 33.17 11.21 0.61
N LYS A 69 32.79 12.00 -0.40
CA LYS A 69 31.83 13.08 -0.25
C LYS A 69 30.40 12.57 -0.03
N LEU A 70 30.02 11.49 -0.71
CA LEU A 70 28.72 10.84 -0.54
C LEU A 70 28.43 10.47 0.91
N GLU A 71 29.35 9.73 1.57
CA GLU A 71 29.14 9.29 2.96
C GLU A 71 29.00 10.47 3.91
N SER A 72 29.85 11.51 3.77
CA SER A 72 29.78 12.71 4.59
C SER A 72 28.46 13.47 4.41
N ASP A 73 28.09 13.78 3.16
CA ASP A 73 26.89 14.56 2.88
C ASP A 73 25.61 13.83 3.30
N ILE A 74 25.54 12.51 3.11
CA ILE A 74 24.41 11.69 3.56
C ILE A 74 24.35 11.65 5.09
N ALA A 75 25.48 11.48 5.76
CA ALA A 75 25.53 11.50 7.23
C ALA A 75 25.04 12.85 7.78
N ASP A 76 25.43 13.95 7.18
CA ASP A 76 24.97 15.29 7.57
C ASP A 76 23.47 15.47 7.36
N MET A 77 22.92 15.04 6.22
CA MET A 77 21.47 15.08 5.96
C MET A 77 20.68 14.26 6.97
N VAL A 78 21.13 13.06 7.29
CA VAL A 78 20.47 12.18 8.28
C VAL A 78 20.57 12.80 9.68
N ASN A 79 21.76 13.27 10.05
CA ASN A 79 22.03 13.86 11.38
C ASN A 79 21.22 15.12 11.64
N ALA A 80 20.91 15.89 10.59
CA ALA A 80 20.06 17.08 10.72
C ALA A 80 18.67 16.77 11.29
N PHE A 81 18.13 15.57 11.03
CA PHE A 81 16.73 15.26 11.37
C PHE A 81 16.56 14.07 12.32
N LYS A 82 17.51 13.13 12.38
CA LYS A 82 17.32 11.84 13.09
C LYS A 82 16.98 11.93 14.58
N SER A 83 17.35 13.04 15.23
CA SER A 83 17.03 13.30 16.64
C SER A 83 15.60 13.82 16.83
N HIS A 84 14.93 14.26 15.77
CA HIS A 84 13.59 14.79 15.87
C HIS A 84 12.57 13.66 16.06
N LYS A 85 11.69 13.78 17.10
CA LYS A 85 10.71 12.72 17.45
C LYS A 85 9.76 12.33 16.34
N ALA A 86 9.45 13.25 15.41
CA ALA A 86 8.58 12.98 14.26
C ALA A 86 9.34 12.41 13.06
N PHE A 87 10.67 12.52 13.00
CA PHE A 87 11.43 11.99 11.89
C PHE A 87 11.23 10.46 11.78
N TYR A 88 10.89 10.00 10.59
CA TYR A 88 10.79 8.58 10.27
C TYR A 88 11.85 8.17 9.24
N THR A 89 11.98 8.91 8.14
CA THR A 89 12.93 8.62 7.08
C THR A 89 13.14 9.82 6.14
N LEU A 90 14.12 9.69 5.25
CA LEU A 90 14.27 10.56 4.08
C LEU A 90 13.60 9.95 2.86
N GLN A 91 12.95 10.77 2.04
CA GLN A 91 12.61 10.37 0.67
C GLN A 91 13.87 10.45 -0.18
N PHE A 92 14.26 9.31 -0.72
CA PHE A 92 15.51 9.14 -1.42
C PHE A 92 15.37 9.48 -2.91
N THR A 93 14.60 8.69 -3.62
CA THR A 93 14.40 8.83 -5.07
C THR A 93 13.05 8.29 -5.48
N ASP A 94 12.70 8.52 -6.73
CA ASP A 94 11.46 8.07 -7.35
C ASP A 94 11.81 7.27 -8.61
N GLU A 95 11.21 6.10 -8.74
CA GLU A 95 11.28 5.20 -9.90
C GLU A 95 12.71 4.95 -10.44
N PRO A 96 13.69 4.52 -9.59
CA PRO A 96 15.05 4.27 -10.06
C PRO A 96 15.10 3.06 -10.99
N GLY A 97 15.72 3.23 -12.17
CA GLY A 97 15.97 2.16 -13.13
C GLY A 97 17.38 1.59 -13.04
N LYS A 98 17.68 0.63 -13.92
CA LYS A 98 18.98 -0.08 -14.02
C LYS A 98 20.16 0.87 -14.23
N SER A 99 19.95 1.94 -15.00
CA SER A 99 21.02 2.91 -15.33
C SER A 99 21.59 3.64 -14.11
N VAL A 100 20.83 3.71 -13.01
CA VAL A 100 21.23 4.37 -11.76
C VAL A 100 21.45 3.39 -10.60
N TYR A 101 21.35 2.08 -10.83
CA TYR A 101 21.39 1.08 -9.76
C TYR A 101 22.65 1.14 -8.90
N ASP A 102 23.83 1.29 -9.50
CA ASP A 102 25.09 1.33 -8.75
C ASP A 102 25.18 2.55 -7.83
N GLY A 103 24.78 3.73 -8.33
CA GLY A 103 24.70 4.95 -7.51
C GLY A 103 23.61 4.83 -6.44
N TYR A 104 22.50 4.21 -6.78
CA TYR A 104 21.42 3.91 -5.83
C TYR A 104 21.90 3.03 -4.69
N ALA A 105 22.54 1.90 -4.99
CA ALA A 105 23.02 0.95 -3.98
C ALA A 105 24.04 1.60 -3.02
N LYS A 106 25.01 2.35 -3.54
CA LYS A 106 26.00 3.08 -2.72
C LYS A 106 25.33 4.12 -1.81
N THR A 107 24.41 4.91 -2.36
CA THR A 107 23.69 5.94 -1.58
C THR A 107 22.79 5.32 -0.53
N PHE A 108 22.07 4.25 -0.88
CA PHE A 108 21.26 3.49 0.04
C PHE A 108 22.09 2.94 1.22
N GLU A 109 23.26 2.35 0.93
CA GLU A 109 24.17 1.84 1.96
C GLU A 109 24.72 2.97 2.85
N ALA A 110 25.03 4.14 2.29
CA ALA A 110 25.43 5.32 3.07
C ALA A 110 24.33 5.79 4.03
N ILE A 111 23.06 5.81 3.59
CA ILE A 111 21.92 6.13 4.46
C ILE A 111 21.80 5.09 5.57
N LYS A 112 21.92 3.80 5.24
CA LYS A 112 21.87 2.71 6.23
C LYS A 112 23.01 2.76 7.22
N LYS A 113 24.20 3.17 6.81
CA LYS A 113 25.34 3.39 7.71
C LYS A 113 25.09 4.53 8.70
N ALA A 114 24.47 5.63 8.25
CA ALA A 114 24.14 6.79 9.09
C ALA A 114 22.94 6.54 10.02
N ALA A 115 21.96 5.71 9.60
CA ALA A 115 20.75 5.38 10.34
C ALA A 115 20.32 3.92 10.10
N PRO A 116 20.95 2.92 10.72
CA PRO A 116 20.75 1.49 10.41
C PRO A 116 19.30 1.00 10.56
N GLN A 117 18.58 1.54 11.54
CA GLN A 117 17.19 1.12 11.84
C GLN A 117 16.13 1.89 11.04
N THR A 118 16.52 2.96 10.37
CA THR A 118 15.61 3.80 9.59
C THR A 118 15.36 3.15 8.23
N PRO A 119 14.11 2.90 7.80
CA PRO A 119 13.85 2.49 6.43
C PRO A 119 14.22 3.64 5.47
N VAL A 120 14.54 3.31 4.24
CA VAL A 120 14.77 4.30 3.17
C VAL A 120 13.52 4.35 2.31
N TYR A 121 12.97 5.54 2.11
CA TYR A 121 11.77 5.71 1.30
C TYR A 121 12.16 5.94 -0.17
N THR A 122 11.88 4.94 -0.99
CA THR A 122 12.00 4.99 -2.45
C THR A 122 10.72 4.44 -3.04
N ASN A 123 10.07 5.16 -3.93
CA ASN A 123 8.95 4.64 -4.70
C ASN A 123 9.48 3.96 -5.96
N PHE A 124 9.10 2.71 -6.20
CA PHE A 124 9.53 1.91 -7.34
C PHE A 124 8.45 1.83 -8.41
N TYR A 125 8.87 1.56 -9.66
CA TYR A 125 7.98 1.37 -10.80
C TYR A 125 6.94 0.27 -10.55
N PRO A 126 5.71 0.44 -11.09
CA PRO A 126 4.71 -0.63 -11.18
C PRO A 126 4.96 -1.57 -12.38
N SER A 127 4.28 -2.72 -12.41
CA SER A 127 4.47 -3.75 -13.46
C SER A 127 4.10 -3.30 -14.88
N TRP A 128 3.32 -2.25 -15.02
CA TRP A 128 2.93 -1.69 -16.31
C TRP A 128 3.93 -0.64 -16.86
N SER A 129 4.99 -0.34 -16.13
CA SER A 129 6.11 0.47 -16.64
C SER A 129 6.83 -0.29 -17.77
N LEU A 130 7.30 0.47 -18.77
CA LEU A 130 7.93 -0.12 -19.94
C LEU A 130 9.38 -0.54 -19.61
N PRO A 131 9.89 -1.61 -20.26
CA PRO A 131 11.30 -2.02 -20.10
C PRO A 131 12.31 -0.90 -20.35
N ILE A 132 12.00 0.04 -21.24
CA ILE A 132 12.84 1.23 -21.49
C ILE A 132 12.91 2.18 -20.29
N GLN A 133 11.88 2.20 -19.43
CA GLN A 133 11.84 3.07 -18.23
C GLN A 133 12.70 2.48 -17.11
N HIS A 134 12.48 1.21 -16.77
CA HIS A 134 13.22 0.58 -15.67
C HIS A 134 14.54 -0.10 -16.11
N GLY A 135 14.73 -0.38 -17.41
CA GLY A 135 15.99 -0.90 -17.97
C GLY A 135 16.24 -2.39 -17.77
N TYR A 136 15.25 -3.17 -17.31
CA TYR A 136 15.33 -4.62 -17.12
C TYR A 136 14.53 -5.36 -18.20
N ALA A 137 14.79 -6.66 -18.40
CA ALA A 137 14.11 -7.45 -19.39
C ALA A 137 12.61 -7.62 -19.08
N ASP A 138 12.31 -7.82 -17.79
CA ASP A 138 10.95 -7.89 -17.27
C ASP A 138 10.84 -7.24 -15.89
N TYR A 139 9.61 -7.10 -15.43
CA TYR A 139 9.33 -6.46 -14.14
C TYR A 139 9.75 -7.34 -12.94
N GLU A 140 9.72 -8.66 -13.05
CA GLU A 140 10.17 -9.56 -11.99
C GLU A 140 11.66 -9.39 -11.72
N GLU A 141 12.50 -9.31 -12.79
CA GLU A 141 13.93 -9.04 -12.68
C GLU A 141 14.18 -7.69 -11.97
N TYR A 142 13.37 -6.68 -12.30
CA TYR A 142 13.45 -5.37 -11.65
C TYR A 142 13.22 -5.46 -10.13
N VAL A 143 12.10 -6.06 -9.70
CA VAL A 143 11.78 -6.23 -8.29
C VAL A 143 12.81 -7.10 -7.57
N GLU A 144 13.21 -8.21 -8.17
CA GLU A 144 14.20 -9.16 -7.63
C GLU A 144 15.52 -8.45 -7.32
N THR A 145 16.00 -7.60 -8.24
CA THR A 145 17.28 -6.89 -8.10
C THR A 145 17.32 -6.01 -6.85
N PHE A 146 16.27 -5.20 -6.62
CA PHE A 146 16.22 -4.36 -5.44
C PHE A 146 15.94 -5.15 -4.17
N CYS A 147 15.13 -6.21 -4.23
CA CYS A 147 14.90 -7.09 -3.09
C CYS A 147 16.19 -7.78 -2.62
N GLN A 148 17.08 -8.18 -3.51
CA GLN A 148 18.39 -8.75 -3.13
C GLN A 148 19.26 -7.74 -2.35
N LEU A 149 19.22 -6.47 -2.71
CA LEU A 149 19.89 -5.42 -1.95
C LEU A 149 19.25 -5.25 -0.57
N PHE A 150 17.92 -5.21 -0.49
CA PHE A 150 17.17 -4.94 0.74
C PHE A 150 17.20 -6.07 1.74
N ALA A 151 17.30 -7.32 1.29
CA ALA A 151 17.36 -8.50 2.15
C ALA A 151 18.50 -8.46 3.20
N LYS A 152 19.53 -7.64 2.97
CA LYS A 152 20.63 -7.41 3.93
C LYS A 152 20.22 -6.52 5.12
N TYR A 153 19.08 -5.82 5.04
CA TYR A 153 18.69 -4.77 5.97
C TYR A 153 17.31 -5.06 6.58
N PRO A 154 17.25 -5.39 7.88
CA PRO A 154 15.98 -5.61 8.55
C PRO A 154 15.12 -4.33 8.49
N ASN A 155 13.81 -4.51 8.40
CA ASN A 155 12.82 -3.44 8.33
C ASN A 155 12.89 -2.53 7.09
N GLN A 156 13.58 -2.94 6.01
CA GLN A 156 13.54 -2.22 4.75
C GLN A 156 12.40 -2.76 3.88
N PRO A 157 11.31 -2.00 3.67
CA PRO A 157 10.24 -2.41 2.76
C PRO A 157 10.61 -2.13 1.30
N PHE A 158 10.05 -2.92 0.39
CA PHE A 158 9.92 -2.54 -1.01
C PHE A 158 8.67 -1.67 -1.17
N ILE A 159 8.80 -0.44 -1.66
CA ILE A 159 7.70 0.52 -1.75
C ILE A 159 7.50 0.89 -3.21
N TYR A 160 6.30 0.69 -3.73
CA TYR A 160 5.99 0.95 -5.13
C TYR A 160 4.60 1.58 -5.27
N ASP A 161 4.33 2.16 -6.43
CA ASP A 161 3.01 2.68 -6.73
C ASP A 161 2.25 1.80 -7.73
N ASN A 162 0.92 1.85 -7.64
CA ASN A 162 0.05 1.19 -8.59
C ASN A 162 -1.31 1.90 -8.67
N TYR A 163 -1.60 2.47 -9.84
CA TYR A 163 -2.85 3.18 -10.12
C TYR A 163 -3.70 2.48 -11.18
N ARG A 164 -3.32 1.24 -11.57
CA ARG A 164 -3.86 0.53 -12.72
C ARG A 164 -5.37 0.31 -12.67
N ASN A 165 -5.94 0.15 -11.48
CA ASN A 165 -7.40 0.03 -11.31
C ASN A 165 -8.17 1.30 -11.70
N LYS A 166 -7.49 2.43 -11.94
CA LYS A 166 -8.09 3.70 -12.35
C LYS A 166 -7.75 4.10 -13.78
N ASP A 167 -6.96 3.29 -14.50
CA ASP A 167 -6.50 3.55 -15.85
C ASP A 167 -7.65 3.53 -16.87
N THR A 168 -8.01 4.69 -17.41
CA THR A 168 -9.15 4.82 -18.35
C THR A 168 -8.92 4.16 -19.72
N ARG A 169 -7.69 3.71 -20.02
CA ARG A 169 -7.34 3.02 -21.27
C ARG A 169 -7.72 1.54 -21.27
N LEU A 170 -8.06 0.98 -20.10
CA LEU A 170 -8.48 -0.40 -19.91
C LEU A 170 -9.98 -0.49 -19.64
N ASN A 171 -10.59 -1.65 -19.92
CA ASN A 171 -11.94 -1.94 -19.46
C ASN A 171 -11.97 -2.15 -17.92
N PRO A 172 -13.15 -2.05 -17.27
CA PRO A 172 -13.23 -2.12 -15.80
C PRO A 172 -12.64 -3.39 -15.19
N VAL A 173 -12.83 -4.56 -15.82
CA VAL A 173 -12.34 -5.85 -15.30
C VAL A 173 -10.83 -5.98 -15.50
N GLU A 174 -10.31 -5.58 -16.65
CA GLU A 174 -8.86 -5.55 -16.92
C GLU A 174 -8.12 -4.61 -15.96
N ARG A 175 -8.72 -3.49 -15.55
CA ARG A 175 -8.15 -2.60 -14.54
C ARG A 175 -7.93 -3.33 -13.22
N ILE A 176 -8.95 -4.06 -12.76
CA ILE A 176 -8.92 -4.83 -11.52
C ILE A 176 -7.87 -5.95 -11.63
N ALA A 177 -7.96 -6.77 -12.67
CA ALA A 177 -7.07 -7.90 -12.87
C ALA A 177 -5.59 -7.47 -12.96
N SER A 178 -5.28 -6.43 -13.72
CA SER A 178 -3.91 -5.90 -13.86
C SER A 178 -3.37 -5.29 -12.56
N PHE A 179 -4.21 -4.62 -11.76
CA PHE A 179 -3.83 -4.13 -10.44
C PHE A 179 -3.43 -5.28 -9.50
N LEU A 180 -4.24 -6.35 -9.50
CA LEU A 180 -4.03 -7.52 -8.67
C LEU A 180 -2.83 -8.37 -9.12
N GLU A 181 -2.55 -8.45 -10.42
CA GLU A 181 -1.35 -9.13 -10.96
C GLU A 181 -0.06 -8.48 -10.45
N ASN A 182 -0.01 -7.15 -10.43
CA ASN A 182 1.15 -6.46 -9.87
C ASN A 182 1.32 -6.75 -8.36
N LEU A 183 0.24 -6.77 -7.59
CA LEU A 183 0.27 -7.17 -6.17
C LEU A 183 0.80 -8.59 -5.99
N ASP A 184 0.35 -9.55 -6.81
CA ASP A 184 0.83 -10.94 -6.75
C ASP A 184 2.33 -11.03 -7.00
N THR A 185 2.81 -10.35 -8.03
CA THR A 185 4.22 -10.32 -8.39
C THR A 185 5.08 -9.75 -7.26
N VAL A 186 4.70 -8.59 -6.70
CA VAL A 186 5.46 -7.96 -5.62
C VAL A 186 5.39 -8.79 -4.34
N ALA A 187 4.20 -9.26 -3.94
CA ALA A 187 4.05 -10.08 -2.72
C ALA A 187 4.85 -11.39 -2.79
N ARG A 188 4.87 -12.04 -3.94
CA ARG A 188 5.62 -13.27 -4.16
C ARG A 188 7.14 -13.05 -4.08
N ILE A 189 7.65 -12.02 -4.74
CA ILE A 189 9.10 -11.76 -4.78
C ILE A 189 9.59 -11.24 -3.43
N THR A 190 8.91 -10.25 -2.85
CA THR A 190 9.29 -9.73 -1.53
C THR A 190 9.22 -10.82 -0.45
N GLY A 191 8.18 -11.66 -0.48
CA GLY A 191 8.04 -12.81 0.43
C GLY A 191 9.17 -13.83 0.32
N LYS A 192 9.66 -14.12 -0.90
CA LYS A 192 10.83 -14.99 -1.15
C LYS A 192 12.10 -14.46 -0.44
N HIS A 193 12.26 -13.14 -0.36
CA HIS A 193 13.39 -12.48 0.31
C HIS A 193 13.15 -12.12 1.78
N GLY A 194 11.98 -12.44 2.34
CA GLY A 194 11.63 -12.08 3.72
C GLY A 194 11.44 -10.57 3.91
N ILE A 195 11.13 -9.83 2.85
CA ILE A 195 10.95 -8.38 2.85
C ILE A 195 9.46 -8.07 2.89
N SER A 196 9.07 -7.04 3.65
CA SER A 196 7.72 -6.48 3.55
C SER A 196 7.61 -5.54 2.33
N PHE A 197 6.38 -5.30 1.88
CA PHE A 197 6.15 -4.26 0.90
C PHE A 197 5.10 -3.26 1.37
N TRP A 198 5.21 -2.02 0.85
CA TRP A 198 4.19 -0.99 0.93
C TRP A 198 3.75 -0.63 -0.48
N ILE A 199 2.54 -0.13 -0.60
CA ILE A 199 1.99 0.30 -1.88
C ILE A 199 1.47 1.72 -1.80
N THR A 200 1.78 2.53 -2.80
CA THR A 200 1.17 3.83 -3.02
C THR A 200 0.02 3.68 -4.02
N VAL A 201 -1.19 4.04 -3.59
CA VAL A 201 -2.41 3.95 -4.38
C VAL A 201 -2.90 5.34 -4.80
N LEU A 202 -3.84 5.39 -5.75
CA LEU A 202 -4.35 6.65 -6.26
C LEU A 202 -5.21 7.37 -5.22
N GLY A 203 -4.80 8.58 -4.85
CA GLY A 203 -5.53 9.47 -3.96
C GLY A 203 -6.18 10.67 -4.66
N ALA A 204 -5.68 11.03 -5.84
CA ALA A 204 -6.21 12.13 -6.67
C ALA A 204 -6.13 11.76 -8.15
N GLN A 205 -7.12 12.18 -8.92
CA GLN A 205 -7.09 12.07 -10.38
C GLN A 205 -5.88 12.83 -10.94
N HIS A 206 -5.20 12.20 -11.89
CA HIS A 206 -4.17 12.86 -12.70
C HIS A 206 -3.93 12.07 -13.98
N ASP A 207 -3.34 12.70 -15.00
CA ASP A 207 -3.07 12.08 -16.29
C ASP A 207 -4.31 11.32 -16.83
N HIS A 208 -4.18 10.04 -17.13
CA HIS A 208 -5.26 9.17 -17.60
C HIS A 208 -5.93 8.32 -16.50
N PHE A 209 -5.59 8.57 -15.25
CA PHE A 209 -6.22 7.92 -14.09
C PHE A 209 -7.43 8.74 -13.61
N ARG A 210 -8.60 8.12 -13.55
CA ARG A 210 -9.82 8.80 -13.11
C ARG A 210 -9.87 8.99 -11.59
N GLU A 211 -10.68 9.93 -11.13
CA GLU A 211 -10.92 10.20 -9.72
C GLU A 211 -11.35 8.91 -8.98
N PRO A 212 -10.75 8.61 -7.79
CA PRO A 212 -11.14 7.46 -7.00
C PRO A 212 -12.46 7.70 -6.27
N THR A 213 -13.37 6.73 -6.34
CA THR A 213 -14.58 6.66 -5.51
C THR A 213 -14.28 6.03 -4.15
N ALA A 214 -15.24 6.03 -3.23
CA ALA A 214 -15.11 5.29 -1.97
C ALA A 214 -14.88 3.79 -2.19
N ALA A 215 -15.54 3.19 -3.19
CA ALA A 215 -15.34 1.79 -3.58
C ALA A 215 -13.93 1.53 -4.10
N ASP A 216 -13.41 2.42 -4.93
CA ASP A 216 -12.04 2.30 -5.44
C ASP A 216 -10.99 2.39 -4.33
N LEU A 217 -11.18 3.31 -3.37
CA LEU A 217 -10.28 3.44 -2.21
C LEU A 217 -10.31 2.19 -1.33
N ASP A 218 -11.51 1.68 -1.00
CA ASP A 218 -11.66 0.42 -0.26
C ASP A 218 -10.97 -0.73 -1.01
N PHE A 219 -11.22 -0.88 -2.32
CA PHE A 219 -10.62 -1.92 -3.15
C PHE A 219 -9.09 -1.85 -3.16
N GLN A 220 -8.51 -0.68 -3.47
CA GLN A 220 -7.05 -0.49 -3.52
C GLN A 220 -6.39 -0.91 -2.20
N VAL A 221 -6.95 -0.45 -1.08
CA VAL A 221 -6.38 -0.71 0.25
C VAL A 221 -6.58 -2.15 0.67
N PHE A 222 -7.82 -2.67 0.64
CA PHE A 222 -8.08 -4.02 1.15
C PHE A 222 -7.51 -5.13 0.26
N SER A 223 -7.44 -4.93 -1.05
CA SER A 223 -6.71 -5.87 -1.93
C SER A 223 -5.22 -5.90 -1.58
N SER A 224 -4.62 -4.74 -1.33
CA SER A 224 -3.20 -4.68 -0.92
C SER A 224 -2.96 -5.37 0.43
N LEU A 225 -3.86 -5.18 1.40
CA LEU A 225 -3.80 -5.87 2.70
C LEU A 225 -4.01 -7.38 2.56
N ALA A 226 -4.86 -7.82 1.62
CA ALA A 226 -5.09 -9.23 1.32
C ALA A 226 -3.83 -9.92 0.77
N TYR A 227 -2.98 -9.17 0.08
CA TYR A 227 -1.65 -9.61 -0.36
C TYR A 227 -0.54 -9.39 0.69
N GLY A 228 -0.88 -8.90 1.88
CA GLY A 228 0.06 -8.77 3.00
C GLY A 228 0.84 -7.46 3.04
N ALA A 229 0.39 -6.40 2.37
CA ALA A 229 1.01 -5.08 2.45
C ALA A 229 1.15 -4.61 3.90
N LYS A 230 2.29 -4.01 4.24
CA LYS A 230 2.62 -3.49 5.58
C LYS A 230 2.64 -1.96 5.64
N GLY A 231 2.17 -1.31 4.59
CA GLY A 231 1.99 0.13 4.53
C GLY A 231 1.20 0.51 3.29
N ILE A 232 0.44 1.59 3.40
CA ILE A 232 -0.38 2.15 2.32
C ILE A 232 0.01 3.61 2.17
N GLY A 233 0.27 4.07 0.95
CA GLY A 233 0.46 5.46 0.59
C GLY A 233 -0.64 5.96 -0.33
N TYR A 234 -0.89 7.27 -0.31
CA TYR A 234 -1.83 7.93 -1.23
C TYR A 234 -1.10 8.98 -2.07
N PHE A 235 -1.13 8.81 -3.36
CA PHE A 235 -0.65 9.81 -4.32
C PHE A 235 -1.86 10.47 -5.02
N THR A 236 -2.20 11.73 -4.70
CA THR A 236 -1.65 12.61 -3.67
C THR A 236 -2.74 12.99 -2.66
N THR A 237 -2.34 13.63 -1.56
CA THR A 237 -3.29 14.14 -0.56
C THR A 237 -3.93 15.47 -0.96
N CYS A 238 -3.44 16.14 -2.01
CA CYS A 238 -3.96 17.40 -2.49
C CYS A 238 -4.13 17.41 -4.01
N SER A 239 -5.12 18.15 -4.48
CA SER A 239 -5.26 18.50 -5.89
C SER A 239 -4.26 19.60 -6.24
N HIS A 240 -3.66 19.54 -7.43
CA HIS A 240 -2.67 20.52 -7.87
C HIS A 240 -3.07 21.12 -9.23
N GLN A 241 -3.34 22.41 -9.25
CA GLN A 241 -3.89 23.09 -10.42
C GLN A 241 -3.00 22.97 -11.68
N ASN A 242 -1.69 23.10 -11.52
CA ASN A 242 -0.75 23.14 -12.65
C ASN A 242 -0.56 21.78 -13.34
N LEU A 243 -0.92 20.68 -12.70
CA LEU A 243 -0.74 19.31 -13.20
C LEU A 243 -2.06 18.58 -13.42
N ASN A 244 -3.17 19.33 -13.46
CA ASN A 244 -4.51 18.77 -13.62
C ASN A 244 -4.88 17.69 -12.59
N PHE A 245 -4.33 17.78 -11.37
CA PHE A 245 -4.74 16.93 -10.27
C PHE A 245 -6.09 17.38 -9.72
N GLN A 246 -7.04 16.47 -9.60
CA GLN A 246 -8.40 16.76 -9.15
C GLN A 246 -8.91 15.67 -8.21
N GLY A 247 -9.98 15.97 -7.46
CA GLY A 247 -10.67 14.99 -6.62
C GLY A 247 -9.84 14.41 -5.48
N GLY A 248 -8.69 14.98 -5.17
CA GLY A 248 -7.91 14.61 -3.98
C GLY A 248 -8.60 15.01 -2.68
N PRO A 249 -8.12 14.54 -1.51
CA PRO A 249 -8.72 14.86 -0.21
C PRO A 249 -8.80 16.36 0.07
N PHE A 250 -7.83 17.12 -0.40
CA PHE A 250 -7.87 18.59 -0.39
C PHE A 250 -7.89 19.12 -1.83
N ASN A 251 -8.76 20.08 -2.10
CA ASN A 251 -8.74 20.81 -3.36
C ASN A 251 -7.55 21.80 -3.38
N TYR A 252 -7.35 22.49 -4.50
CA TYR A 252 -6.24 23.46 -4.63
C TYR A 252 -6.44 24.77 -3.85
N LEU A 253 -7.56 24.94 -3.15
CA LEU A 253 -7.79 26.01 -2.18
C LEU A 253 -7.51 25.56 -0.73
N GLY A 254 -7.23 24.25 -0.52
CA GLY A 254 -7.03 23.67 0.79
C GLY A 254 -8.31 23.14 1.44
N ASP A 255 -9.49 23.25 0.78
CA ASP A 255 -10.75 22.76 1.34
C ASP A 255 -10.85 21.24 1.28
N LYS A 256 -11.48 20.65 2.29
CA LYS A 256 -11.79 19.20 2.34
C LYS A 256 -12.83 18.82 1.29
N THR A 257 -12.55 17.77 0.53
CA THR A 257 -13.45 17.19 -0.46
C THR A 257 -14.16 15.94 0.10
N PRO A 258 -15.12 15.34 -0.62
CA PRO A 258 -15.68 14.04 -0.25
C PRO A 258 -14.61 12.95 -0.08
N THR A 259 -13.54 12.98 -0.87
CA THR A 259 -12.41 12.05 -0.79
C THR A 259 -11.72 12.09 0.58
N PHE A 260 -11.63 13.27 1.22
CA PHE A 260 -11.10 13.40 2.58
C PHE A 260 -11.89 12.52 3.57
N TYR A 261 -13.22 12.58 3.53
CA TYR A 261 -14.07 11.84 4.45
C TYR A 261 -14.07 10.34 4.18
N ASN A 262 -14.00 9.94 2.90
CA ASN A 262 -13.85 8.55 2.50
C ASN A 262 -12.51 7.97 3.01
N MET A 263 -11.39 8.68 2.80
CA MET A 263 -10.08 8.28 3.29
C MET A 263 -10.05 8.25 4.82
N ARG A 264 -10.67 9.22 5.51
CA ARG A 264 -10.73 9.23 6.96
C ARG A 264 -11.40 7.98 7.52
N GLU A 265 -12.56 7.60 7.01
CA GLU A 265 -13.24 6.37 7.43
C GLU A 265 -12.36 5.14 7.17
N LEU A 266 -11.81 5.02 5.97
CA LEU A 266 -10.98 3.91 5.56
C LEU A 266 -9.70 3.79 6.40
N ASN A 267 -8.97 4.89 6.59
CA ASN A 267 -7.75 4.92 7.39
C ASN A 267 -8.02 4.55 8.85
N TYR A 268 -9.16 4.98 9.39
CA TYR A 268 -9.56 4.60 10.74
C TYR A 268 -9.76 3.10 10.86
N ARG A 269 -10.42 2.48 9.89
CA ARG A 269 -10.60 1.01 9.81
C ARG A 269 -9.24 0.30 9.72
N VAL A 270 -8.33 0.76 8.88
CA VAL A 270 -6.98 0.19 8.77
C VAL A 270 -6.21 0.32 10.08
N ARG A 271 -6.25 1.47 10.75
CA ARG A 271 -5.60 1.67 12.05
C ARG A 271 -6.15 0.73 13.13
N MET A 272 -7.45 0.47 13.12
CA MET A 272 -8.07 -0.48 14.06
C MET A 272 -7.68 -1.94 13.77
N LEU A 273 -7.34 -2.27 12.52
CA LEU A 273 -6.79 -3.56 12.12
C LEU A 273 -5.29 -3.71 12.41
N ALA A 274 -4.55 -2.62 12.57
CA ALA A 274 -3.09 -2.60 12.70
C ALA A 274 -2.50 -3.59 13.73
N PRO A 275 -3.11 -3.79 14.93
CA PRO A 275 -2.62 -4.77 15.91
C PRO A 275 -2.55 -6.21 15.37
N VAL A 276 -3.42 -6.54 14.43
CA VAL A 276 -3.45 -7.85 13.76
C VAL A 276 -2.61 -7.81 12.49
N LEU A 277 -2.82 -6.81 11.61
CA LEU A 277 -2.12 -6.71 10.31
C LEU A 277 -0.60 -6.76 10.44
N ASN A 278 -0.04 -6.14 11.48
CA ASN A 278 1.42 -6.14 11.70
C ASN A 278 1.98 -7.54 11.92
N LYS A 279 1.17 -8.48 12.40
CA LYS A 279 1.56 -9.86 12.71
C LYS A 279 1.29 -10.83 11.57
N LEU A 280 0.44 -10.46 10.61
CA LEU A 280 0.03 -11.35 9.54
C LEU A 280 1.12 -11.51 8.48
N THR A 281 1.35 -12.75 8.05
CA THR A 281 2.22 -13.12 6.92
C THR A 281 1.36 -13.69 5.79
N PHE A 282 1.58 -13.22 4.59
CA PHE A 282 0.87 -13.66 3.38
C PHE A 282 1.14 -15.14 3.08
N GLN A 283 0.09 -15.90 2.79
CA GLN A 283 0.15 -17.33 2.47
C GLN A 283 -0.31 -17.64 1.05
N GLY A 284 -1.13 -16.80 0.46
CA GLY A 284 -1.66 -16.94 -0.88
C GLY A 284 -2.87 -16.06 -1.14
N ALA A 285 -3.13 -15.78 -2.40
CA ALA A 285 -4.32 -15.09 -2.86
C ALA A 285 -5.05 -15.92 -3.91
N TYR A 286 -6.37 -15.99 -3.82
CA TYR A 286 -7.21 -16.85 -4.63
C TYR A 286 -8.47 -16.09 -5.06
N TYR A 287 -9.07 -16.53 -6.17
CA TYR A 287 -10.19 -15.85 -6.78
C TYR A 287 -11.40 -16.76 -6.96
N SER A 288 -12.57 -16.23 -6.65
CA SER A 288 -13.84 -16.72 -7.13
C SER A 288 -14.41 -15.68 -8.10
N LEU A 289 -14.52 -16.02 -9.36
CA LEU A 289 -14.89 -15.10 -10.41
C LEU A 289 -16.29 -15.44 -10.96
N THR A 290 -17.02 -14.41 -11.38
CA THR A 290 -18.18 -14.59 -12.25
C THR A 290 -17.73 -15.06 -13.65
N ALA A 291 -18.61 -15.69 -14.40
CA ALA A 291 -18.30 -16.12 -15.76
C ALA A 291 -17.92 -14.95 -16.70
N GLU A 292 -18.47 -13.76 -16.42
CA GLU A 292 -18.20 -12.54 -17.16
C GLU A 292 -16.76 -12.03 -16.89
N ASP A 293 -16.39 -11.95 -15.61
CA ASP A 293 -15.07 -11.45 -15.20
C ASP A 293 -13.95 -12.43 -15.60
N GLU A 294 -14.24 -13.72 -15.63
CA GLU A 294 -13.26 -14.76 -15.95
C GLU A 294 -12.63 -14.56 -17.33
N VAL A 295 -13.39 -14.03 -18.30
CA VAL A 295 -12.90 -13.76 -19.67
C VAL A 295 -11.68 -12.81 -19.64
N ASP A 296 -11.75 -11.73 -18.87
CA ASP A 296 -10.69 -10.74 -18.79
C ASP A 296 -9.58 -11.17 -17.81
N PHE A 297 -9.94 -11.81 -16.69
CA PHE A 297 -8.94 -12.36 -15.77
C PHE A 297 -8.06 -13.45 -16.38
N ASN A 298 -8.55 -14.21 -17.35
CA ASN A 298 -7.75 -15.22 -18.05
C ASN A 298 -6.61 -14.63 -18.91
N LYS A 299 -6.61 -13.32 -19.16
CA LYS A 299 -5.47 -12.60 -19.75
C LYS A 299 -4.29 -12.43 -18.79
N PHE A 300 -4.51 -12.71 -17.51
CA PHE A 300 -3.55 -12.55 -16.42
C PHE A 300 -3.33 -13.90 -15.71
N PRO A 301 -2.40 -14.74 -16.19
CA PRO A 301 -2.27 -16.16 -15.79
C PRO A 301 -1.79 -16.34 -14.33
N MET A 302 -1.31 -15.29 -13.67
CA MET A 302 -0.85 -15.36 -12.26
C MET A 302 -2.00 -15.56 -11.28
N HIS A 303 -3.23 -15.25 -11.66
CA HIS A 303 -4.39 -15.34 -10.79
C HIS A 303 -4.83 -16.77 -10.52
N LYS A 304 -4.70 -17.22 -9.27
CA LYS A 304 -5.08 -18.56 -8.82
C LYS A 304 -6.57 -18.61 -8.46
N ARG A 305 -7.27 -19.65 -8.90
CA ARG A 305 -8.65 -19.91 -8.50
C ARG A 305 -8.70 -20.65 -7.16
N LEU A 306 -9.82 -20.51 -6.44
CA LEU A 306 -10.13 -21.41 -5.32
C LEU A 306 -10.22 -22.87 -5.83
N PRO A 307 -9.91 -23.86 -5.00
CA PRO A 307 -9.66 -23.77 -3.56
C PRO A 307 -8.29 -23.22 -3.20
N GLY A 308 -8.25 -22.49 -2.07
CA GLY A 308 -7.02 -22.03 -1.41
C GLY A 308 -6.46 -23.08 -0.43
N LYS A 309 -5.89 -22.59 0.68
CA LYS A 309 -5.41 -23.43 1.79
C LYS A 309 -6.43 -23.56 2.92
N GLN A 310 -7.34 -22.57 3.04
CA GLN A 310 -8.39 -22.51 4.07
C GLN A 310 -9.78 -22.52 3.44
N ILE A 311 -9.97 -21.74 2.38
CA ILE A 311 -11.27 -21.58 1.70
C ILE A 311 -11.35 -22.54 0.51
N GLU A 312 -12.36 -23.39 0.52
CA GLU A 312 -12.70 -24.28 -0.60
C GLU A 312 -13.43 -23.50 -1.69
N SER A 313 -14.48 -22.75 -1.32
CA SER A 313 -15.27 -21.96 -2.24
C SER A 313 -15.88 -20.74 -1.55
N ILE A 314 -16.19 -19.72 -2.33
CA ILE A 314 -16.97 -18.56 -1.92
C ILE A 314 -17.95 -18.22 -3.03
N LYS A 315 -19.19 -17.91 -2.68
CA LYS A 315 -20.25 -17.57 -3.62
C LYS A 315 -20.95 -16.29 -3.18
N SER A 316 -21.35 -15.50 -4.16
CA SER A 316 -22.24 -14.37 -3.91
C SER A 316 -23.67 -14.86 -3.85
N ASP A 317 -24.32 -14.72 -2.70
CA ASP A 317 -25.75 -15.05 -2.52
C ASP A 317 -26.62 -13.85 -2.89
N ARG A 318 -26.02 -12.68 -3.06
CA ARG A 318 -26.69 -11.45 -3.53
C ARG A 318 -25.70 -10.60 -4.31
N GLY A 319 -26.12 -10.11 -5.46
CA GLY A 319 -25.29 -9.44 -6.46
C GLY A 319 -24.50 -10.43 -7.30
N ASN A 320 -24.04 -9.98 -8.48
CA ASN A 320 -23.15 -10.76 -9.35
C ASN A 320 -21.71 -10.30 -9.08
N CYS A 321 -21.09 -10.82 -8.02
CA CYS A 321 -19.82 -10.33 -7.52
C CYS A 321 -18.72 -11.40 -7.55
N SER A 322 -17.58 -11.03 -8.08
CA SER A 322 -16.31 -11.75 -7.93
C SER A 322 -15.64 -11.39 -6.61
N PHE A 323 -14.79 -12.30 -6.09
CA PHE A 323 -14.07 -12.12 -4.84
C PHE A 323 -12.60 -12.39 -4.97
N LEU A 324 -11.79 -11.58 -4.27
CA LEU A 324 -10.43 -11.92 -3.88
C LEU A 324 -10.44 -12.46 -2.45
N VAL A 325 -9.74 -13.57 -2.24
CA VAL A 325 -9.51 -14.19 -0.93
C VAL A 325 -8.02 -14.19 -0.67
N GLY A 326 -7.55 -13.31 0.23
CA GLY A 326 -6.17 -13.33 0.72
C GLY A 326 -6.07 -14.17 1.98
N GLU A 327 -5.28 -15.22 1.96
CA GLU A 327 -5.01 -16.08 3.10
C GLU A 327 -3.71 -15.68 3.79
N LEU A 328 -3.77 -15.54 5.10
CA LEU A 328 -2.74 -14.96 5.95
C LEU A 328 -2.55 -15.82 7.20
N LYS A 329 -1.39 -15.74 7.84
CA LYS A 329 -1.09 -16.44 9.10
C LYS A 329 -0.44 -15.49 10.09
N ASP A 330 -0.85 -15.51 11.35
CA ASP A 330 -0.23 -14.68 12.37
C ASP A 330 0.99 -15.34 13.03
N ASP A 331 1.64 -14.60 13.94
CA ASP A 331 2.82 -15.05 14.68
C ASP A 331 2.54 -16.18 15.70
N GLN A 332 1.26 -16.49 15.98
CA GLN A 332 0.83 -17.62 16.79
C GLN A 332 0.53 -18.87 15.95
N GLY A 333 0.54 -18.74 14.64
CA GLY A 333 0.19 -19.81 13.70
C GLY A 333 -1.31 -19.89 13.37
N ASP A 334 -2.11 -18.95 13.85
CA ASP A 334 -3.53 -18.88 13.53
C ASP A 334 -3.75 -18.41 12.09
N ASP A 335 -4.76 -18.99 11.44
CA ASP A 335 -5.12 -18.67 10.07
C ASP A 335 -6.12 -17.52 10.02
N TRP A 336 -5.88 -16.60 9.08
CA TRP A 336 -6.70 -15.41 8.83
C TRP A 336 -7.02 -15.28 7.35
N VAL A 337 -8.14 -14.66 7.04
CA VAL A 337 -8.59 -14.43 5.66
C VAL A 337 -9.07 -13.00 5.50
N ILE A 338 -8.65 -12.34 4.42
CA ILE A 338 -9.28 -11.10 3.95
C ILE A 338 -10.09 -11.44 2.71
N VAL A 339 -11.39 -11.16 2.75
CA VAL A 339 -12.30 -11.29 1.61
C VAL A 339 -12.59 -9.90 1.07
N VAL A 340 -12.39 -9.70 -0.23
CA VAL A 340 -12.63 -8.42 -0.92
C VAL A 340 -13.67 -8.63 -2.02
N ASN A 341 -14.70 -7.77 -2.04
CA ASN A 341 -15.64 -7.68 -3.14
C ASN A 341 -14.96 -6.95 -4.33
N LEU A 342 -14.82 -7.62 -5.46
CA LEU A 342 -14.20 -7.07 -6.66
C LEU A 342 -15.17 -6.24 -7.52
N ASN A 343 -16.46 -6.24 -7.19
CA ASN A 343 -17.44 -5.40 -7.87
C ASN A 343 -17.44 -3.99 -7.24
N MET A 344 -17.26 -2.97 -8.09
CA MET A 344 -17.19 -1.56 -7.65
C MET A 344 -18.55 -0.88 -7.54
N GLU A 345 -19.62 -1.56 -7.91
CA GLU A 345 -20.98 -1.00 -8.01
C GLU A 345 -22.00 -1.75 -7.13
N GLU A 346 -21.83 -3.08 -6.97
CA GLU A 346 -22.80 -3.92 -6.28
C GLU A 346 -22.34 -4.35 -4.88
N VAL A 347 -23.31 -4.43 -3.98
CA VAL A 347 -23.15 -5.03 -2.65
C VAL A 347 -23.16 -6.54 -2.78
N ALA A 348 -22.19 -7.21 -2.17
CA ALA A 348 -22.16 -8.66 -2.06
C ALA A 348 -22.66 -9.14 -0.69
N TYR A 349 -23.41 -10.21 -0.69
CA TYR A 349 -23.64 -11.08 0.48
C TYR A 349 -23.08 -12.45 0.14
N PHE A 350 -22.08 -12.93 0.87
CA PHE A 350 -21.38 -14.16 0.49
C PHE A 350 -21.57 -15.32 1.47
N THR A 351 -21.51 -16.53 0.92
CA THR A 351 -21.30 -17.76 1.68
C THR A 351 -19.95 -18.36 1.33
N ALA A 352 -19.15 -18.66 2.36
CA ALA A 352 -17.86 -19.33 2.20
C ALA A 352 -17.91 -20.75 2.77
N THR A 353 -17.37 -21.70 1.99
CA THR A 353 -17.10 -23.08 2.46
C THR A 353 -15.61 -23.20 2.77
N LEU A 354 -15.28 -23.72 3.94
CA LEU A 354 -13.90 -23.98 4.34
C LEU A 354 -13.51 -25.43 4.00
N LEU A 355 -12.23 -25.64 3.70
CA LEU A 355 -11.67 -26.99 3.46
C LEU A 355 -11.80 -27.91 4.68
N ASN A 356 -11.75 -27.35 5.89
CA ASN A 356 -12.02 -28.07 7.13
C ASN A 356 -13.44 -27.73 7.61
N GLU A 357 -14.35 -28.71 7.52
CA GLU A 357 -15.77 -28.56 7.92
C GLU A 357 -15.95 -28.25 9.43
N GLY A 358 -14.95 -28.57 10.29
CA GLY A 358 -14.96 -28.20 11.71
C GLY A 358 -14.62 -26.73 12.00
N LYS A 359 -14.25 -25.95 10.98
CA LYS A 359 -13.88 -24.55 11.12
C LYS A 359 -14.90 -23.59 10.54
N GLN A 360 -14.85 -22.34 11.00
CA GLN A 360 -15.70 -21.25 10.51
C GLN A 360 -14.94 -19.94 10.49
N LEU A 361 -15.49 -18.95 9.78
CA LEU A 361 -14.99 -17.57 9.77
C LEU A 361 -15.56 -16.79 10.96
N GLN A 362 -14.70 -16.07 11.67
CA GLN A 362 -15.07 -15.13 12.73
C GLN A 362 -14.64 -13.73 12.32
N HIS A 363 -15.61 -12.83 12.17
CA HIS A 363 -15.36 -11.45 11.70
C HIS A 363 -14.55 -10.65 12.73
N PHE A 364 -13.47 -10.01 12.27
CA PHE A 364 -12.77 -8.97 13.02
C PHE A 364 -13.31 -7.60 12.61
N ASN A 365 -14.09 -7.00 13.50
CA ASN A 365 -14.73 -5.71 13.21
C ASN A 365 -13.73 -4.56 13.26
N SER A 366 -13.47 -3.98 12.10
CA SER A 366 -12.52 -2.88 11.90
C SER A 366 -12.97 -1.52 12.46
N TYR A 367 -14.23 -1.37 12.88
CA TYR A 367 -14.69 -0.14 13.54
C TYR A 367 -14.43 -0.13 15.04
N VAL A 368 -14.33 -1.30 15.67
CA VAL A 368 -14.10 -1.44 17.12
C VAL A 368 -12.80 -2.17 17.45
N GLY A 369 -12.07 -2.70 16.46
CA GLY A 369 -10.80 -3.39 16.64
C GLY A 369 -10.87 -4.70 17.43
N LYS A 370 -11.96 -5.46 17.28
CA LYS A 370 -12.20 -6.69 18.04
C LYS A 370 -12.88 -7.77 17.20
N LEU A 371 -12.62 -9.03 17.55
CA LEU A 371 -13.39 -10.15 17.04
C LEU A 371 -14.85 -10.05 17.53
N PHE A 372 -15.78 -10.28 16.63
CA PHE A 372 -17.18 -10.49 16.95
C PHE A 372 -17.39 -11.88 17.59
N PRO A 373 -18.57 -12.15 18.20
CA PRO A 373 -18.90 -13.52 18.66
C PRO A 373 -18.71 -14.56 17.56
N LYS A 374 -18.31 -15.78 17.91
CA LYS A 374 -17.97 -16.85 16.94
C LYS A 374 -19.07 -17.14 15.92
N ASN A 375 -20.34 -17.00 16.29
CA ASN A 375 -21.49 -17.23 15.41
C ASN A 375 -21.85 -16.03 14.51
N HIS A 376 -21.03 -14.98 14.48
CA HIS A 376 -21.30 -13.76 13.70
C HIS A 376 -20.22 -13.57 12.61
N VAL A 377 -20.55 -13.99 11.40
CA VAL A 377 -19.65 -13.90 10.23
C VAL A 377 -19.66 -12.51 9.59
N ASP A 378 -20.79 -11.81 9.61
CA ASP A 378 -21.01 -10.53 8.90
C ASP A 378 -20.55 -10.58 7.42
N PRO A 379 -21.26 -11.33 6.57
CA PRO A 379 -20.84 -11.62 5.20
C PRO A 379 -21.19 -10.51 4.18
N TRP A 380 -21.64 -9.36 4.63
CA TRP A 380 -21.96 -8.22 3.77
C TRP A 380 -20.69 -7.44 3.41
N LEU A 381 -20.51 -7.17 2.11
CA LEU A 381 -19.44 -6.33 1.59
C LEU A 381 -20.02 -5.26 0.68
N ARG A 382 -19.74 -3.99 0.99
CA ARG A 382 -20.02 -2.88 0.08
C ARG A 382 -19.20 -3.03 -1.22
N PRO A 383 -19.52 -2.28 -2.29
CA PRO A 383 -18.65 -2.23 -3.48
C PRO A 383 -17.18 -1.97 -3.10
N GLY A 384 -16.27 -2.78 -3.63
CA GLY A 384 -14.83 -2.69 -3.35
C GLY A 384 -14.38 -3.03 -1.93
N GLN A 385 -15.30 -3.28 -1.00
CA GLN A 385 -14.97 -3.45 0.42
C GLN A 385 -14.27 -4.77 0.69
N GLY A 386 -13.27 -4.71 1.59
CA GLY A 386 -12.68 -5.90 2.21
C GLY A 386 -12.98 -5.99 3.71
N LYS A 387 -12.99 -7.22 4.23
CA LYS A 387 -13.12 -7.54 5.66
C LYS A 387 -12.13 -8.62 6.06
N LEU A 388 -11.65 -8.53 7.31
CA LEU A 388 -10.74 -9.48 7.93
C LEU A 388 -11.51 -10.48 8.78
N TYR A 389 -11.18 -11.77 8.63
CA TYR A 389 -11.77 -12.87 9.38
C TYR A 389 -10.66 -13.75 9.97
N LYS A 390 -10.86 -14.21 11.20
CA LYS A 390 -10.08 -15.29 11.79
C LYS A 390 -10.72 -16.62 11.46
N VAL A 391 -9.94 -17.65 11.13
CA VAL A 391 -10.40 -19.02 10.97
C VAL A 391 -10.36 -19.68 12.34
N VAL A 392 -11.50 -20.11 12.85
CA VAL A 392 -11.64 -20.66 14.22
C VAL A 392 -12.41 -21.97 14.21
N GLU A 393 -12.23 -22.79 15.25
CA GLU A 393 -13.08 -23.97 15.46
C GLU A 393 -14.55 -23.56 15.69
N GLN A 394 -15.48 -24.36 15.16
CA GLN A 394 -16.93 -24.15 15.32
C GLN A 394 -17.39 -24.21 16.77
#